data_067ca80ff3f8cf3c817fa93c2ce570aa
#
_entry.id   067ca80ff3f8cf3c817fa93c2ce570aa
#
_cell.length_a   1.000
_cell.length_b   1.000
_cell.length_c   1.000
_cell.angle_alpha   90.00
_cell.angle_beta   90.00
_cell.angle_gamma   90.00
#
_symmetry.space_group_name_H-M   'P 1'
#
loop_
_entity.id
_entity.type
_entity.pdbx_description
1 polymer ?
#
loop_
_entity_poly.entity_id
_entity_poly.type
_entity_poly.pdbx_seq_one_letter_code
_entity_poly.pdbx_strand_id
1 'polypeptide(L)'
;MKRRISIILIAMISLIISSNLSVMAYELPHAFWGLDAGYSNATSSKNYDETINYGVQIINLISSEPKNEQTINILGSRTYDVAFAYFMNGDYTNAAKYFEMYIPYGKQLGWTDGVIIAENCVKQFTNTFDVYQATEQSQKVYGAKNEPNGVLYGQVADKAKSNESMTLLYLEYGDESTFGWTRAMLDKAETQNKAVEIALNFPQEGTTVRNINGSDSFLSDLRSMLSTYKNVPIYLRIGAEFNVWGDKCTPDEFISAFKAVANSVSGLSNVATVWSMAHTSSWKTNDWPYTADDFYPGDEYVDWVGVNCYASKYFQGRVWQGESRYNEVCFKTGYSSDPVVMIKDAVEKYGGRKPIMISECGSAYRTNGDINETDSEWAAKYLKQIYTFIPMVYPQVKLIAYFNAKMNYEVNYYNLDGDSKLQNAYNDVTESPWFIQNNNTNSAGQFFKKAGSTITMNGDTTLYAYPHIYGSDWVNVEYYLDGELVKSTLK
;
A
#
# COMPACT_ATOMS: atom_id res chain seq x y z
N MET A 1 12.36 19.16 -43.58
CA MET A 1 12.46 17.72 -43.82
C MET A 1 11.50 16.86 -42.99
N LYS A 2 11.00 17.31 -41.84
CA LYS A 2 10.11 16.53 -40.96
C LYS A 2 8.62 16.42 -41.34
N ARG A 3 8.14 17.27 -42.26
CA ARG A 3 6.72 17.26 -42.72
C ARG A 3 6.39 16.26 -43.84
N ARG A 4 7.39 15.72 -44.55
CA ARG A 4 7.17 14.76 -45.64
C ARG A 4 7.12 13.30 -45.21
N ILE A 5 7.66 12.96 -44.04
CA ILE A 5 7.69 11.58 -43.53
C ILE A 5 6.34 11.18 -42.90
N SER A 6 5.66 12.13 -42.25
CA SER A 6 4.34 11.87 -41.64
C SER A 6 3.23 11.60 -42.70
N ILE A 7 3.32 12.21 -43.87
CA ILE A 7 2.31 12.00 -44.94
C ILE A 7 2.49 10.64 -45.61
N ILE A 8 3.72 10.16 -45.75
CA ILE A 8 4.02 8.85 -46.34
C ILE A 8 3.62 7.70 -45.39
N LEU A 9 3.78 7.88 -44.08
CA LEU A 9 3.37 6.87 -43.08
C LEU A 9 1.84 6.74 -43.04
N ILE A 10 1.09 7.85 -43.10
CA ILE A 10 -0.38 7.86 -43.15
C ILE A 10 -0.88 7.25 -44.47
N ALA A 11 -0.22 7.50 -45.58
CA ALA A 11 -0.57 6.92 -46.87
C ALA A 11 -0.27 5.42 -46.93
N MET A 12 0.82 4.92 -46.29
CA MET A 12 1.10 3.48 -46.19
C MET A 12 0.15 2.73 -45.29
N ILE A 13 -0.26 3.32 -44.17
CA ILE A 13 -1.27 2.74 -43.29
C ILE A 13 -2.62 2.68 -44.01
N SER A 14 -2.98 3.68 -44.80
CA SER A 14 -4.20 3.68 -45.60
C SER A 14 -4.17 2.66 -46.75
N LEU A 15 -3.00 2.33 -47.32
CA LEU A 15 -2.87 1.31 -48.36
C LEU A 15 -2.82 -0.14 -47.86
N ILE A 16 -2.40 -0.36 -46.63
CA ILE A 16 -2.41 -1.69 -46.01
C ILE A 16 -3.83 -2.08 -45.57
N ILE A 17 -4.70 -1.11 -45.27
CA ILE A 17 -6.11 -1.32 -44.94
C ILE A 17 -6.99 -1.64 -46.15
N SER A 18 -6.50 -1.41 -47.37
CA SER A 18 -7.29 -1.59 -48.61
C SER A 18 -7.04 -2.89 -49.38
N SER A 19 -6.25 -3.84 -48.84
CA SER A 19 -6.06 -5.15 -49.47
C SER A 19 -6.64 -6.28 -48.61
N ASN A 20 -7.89 -6.62 -48.89
CA ASN A 20 -8.52 -7.91 -48.63
C ASN A 20 -8.80 -8.27 -47.15
N LEU A 21 -9.93 -8.00 -46.77
CA LEU A 21 -11.02 -8.79 -46.21
C LEU A 21 -12.09 -7.80 -45.82
N SER A 22 -13.22 -7.82 -46.48
CA SER A 22 -14.44 -7.22 -45.96
C SER A 22 -14.88 -8.04 -44.74
N VAL A 23 -14.14 -7.94 -43.64
CA VAL A 23 -14.76 -8.11 -42.33
C VAL A 23 -15.75 -6.96 -42.29
N MET A 24 -17.02 -7.21 -42.52
CA MET A 24 -18.08 -6.24 -42.24
C MET A 24 -17.81 -5.79 -40.81
N ALA A 25 -17.38 -4.52 -40.67
CA ALA A 25 -17.20 -3.94 -39.34
C ALA A 25 -18.52 -4.12 -38.63
N TYR A 26 -18.49 -4.80 -37.48
CA TYR A 26 -19.70 -5.01 -36.69
C TYR A 26 -20.25 -3.63 -36.32
N GLU A 27 -21.47 -3.34 -36.74
CA GLU A 27 -22.16 -2.10 -36.38
C GLU A 27 -23.01 -2.32 -35.14
N LEU A 28 -22.82 -1.45 -34.13
CA LEU A 28 -23.65 -1.44 -32.96
C LEU A 28 -25.13 -1.14 -33.34
N PRO A 29 -26.09 -1.73 -32.61
CA PRO A 29 -27.50 -1.45 -32.84
C PRO A 29 -27.79 0.06 -32.82
N HIS A 30 -28.62 0.54 -33.72
CA HIS A 30 -28.94 1.99 -33.85
C HIS A 30 -29.44 2.58 -32.51
N ALA A 31 -30.20 1.80 -31.73
CA ALA A 31 -30.68 2.20 -30.40
C ALA A 31 -29.56 2.48 -29.38
N PHE A 32 -28.39 1.88 -29.59
CA PHE A 32 -27.23 2.08 -28.69
C PHE A 32 -26.85 3.55 -28.58
N TRP A 33 -26.81 4.27 -29.67
CA TRP A 33 -26.29 5.66 -29.68
C TRP A 33 -27.15 6.64 -28.88
N GLY A 34 -28.47 6.47 -28.90
CA GLY A 34 -29.37 7.28 -28.08
C GLY A 34 -29.24 6.97 -26.57
N LEU A 35 -29.13 5.69 -26.24
CA LEU A 35 -28.88 5.25 -24.87
C LEU A 35 -27.53 5.72 -24.34
N ASP A 36 -26.51 5.62 -25.16
CA ASP A 36 -25.12 6.01 -24.79
C ASP A 36 -24.98 7.50 -24.56
N ALA A 37 -25.69 8.33 -25.36
CA ALA A 37 -25.73 9.77 -25.13
C ALA A 37 -26.41 10.12 -23.79
N GLY A 38 -27.53 9.49 -23.46
CA GLY A 38 -28.20 9.65 -22.17
C GLY A 38 -27.34 9.19 -21.01
N TYR A 39 -26.71 8.03 -21.16
CA TYR A 39 -25.78 7.46 -20.20
C TYR A 39 -24.59 8.39 -19.93
N SER A 40 -23.96 8.93 -20.98
CA SER A 40 -22.81 9.83 -20.87
C SER A 40 -23.17 11.12 -20.14
N ASN A 41 -24.35 11.69 -20.39
CA ASN A 41 -24.87 12.85 -19.66
C ASN A 41 -25.10 12.52 -18.17
N ALA A 42 -25.73 11.39 -17.88
CA ALA A 42 -26.00 10.95 -16.52
C ALA A 42 -24.73 10.74 -15.71
N THR A 43 -23.74 10.05 -16.28
CA THR A 43 -22.44 9.81 -15.59
C THR A 43 -21.66 11.10 -15.37
N SER A 44 -21.64 12.00 -16.33
CA SER A 44 -20.93 13.29 -16.22
C SER A 44 -21.54 14.19 -15.14
N SER A 45 -22.87 14.12 -14.97
CA SER A 45 -23.61 14.87 -13.95
C SER A 45 -23.69 14.15 -12.59
N LYS A 46 -23.10 12.96 -12.46
CA LYS A 46 -23.21 12.08 -11.28
C LYS A 46 -24.66 11.76 -10.91
N ASN A 47 -25.55 11.71 -11.90
CA ASN A 47 -26.93 11.26 -11.72
C ASN A 47 -26.95 9.73 -11.74
N TYR A 48 -26.81 9.14 -10.56
CA TYR A 48 -26.67 7.68 -10.42
C TYR A 48 -27.95 6.92 -10.84
N ASP A 49 -29.13 7.46 -10.61
CA ASP A 49 -30.39 6.83 -11.02
C ASP A 49 -30.50 6.71 -12.54
N GLU A 50 -30.18 7.79 -13.27
CA GLU A 50 -30.16 7.76 -14.73
C GLU A 50 -29.00 6.92 -15.26
N THR A 51 -27.83 6.93 -14.58
CA THR A 51 -26.69 6.06 -14.94
C THR A 51 -27.11 4.58 -14.87
N ILE A 52 -27.81 4.18 -13.83
CA ILE A 52 -28.39 2.83 -13.70
C ILE A 52 -29.39 2.55 -14.81
N ASN A 53 -30.33 3.45 -15.02
CA ASN A 53 -31.40 3.26 -16.02
C ASN A 53 -30.86 3.06 -17.42
N TYR A 54 -30.03 3.99 -17.91
CA TYR A 54 -29.42 3.88 -19.24
C TYR A 54 -28.41 2.74 -19.32
N GLY A 55 -27.57 2.56 -18.28
CA GLY A 55 -26.57 1.52 -18.25
C GLY A 55 -27.15 0.12 -18.34
N VAL A 56 -28.24 -0.16 -17.59
CA VAL A 56 -28.96 -1.45 -17.66
C VAL A 56 -29.58 -1.69 -19.03
N GLN A 57 -30.15 -0.67 -19.65
CA GLN A 57 -30.68 -0.79 -21.01
C GLN A 57 -29.57 -1.11 -22.03
N ILE A 58 -28.41 -0.46 -21.94
CA ILE A 58 -27.25 -0.75 -22.80
C ILE A 58 -26.76 -2.18 -22.56
N ILE A 59 -26.61 -2.61 -21.31
CA ILE A 59 -26.19 -3.98 -20.96
C ILE A 59 -27.14 -4.99 -21.60
N ASN A 60 -28.44 -4.81 -21.45
CA ASN A 60 -29.45 -5.71 -22.00
C ASN A 60 -29.38 -5.74 -23.56
N LEU A 61 -29.25 -4.58 -24.20
CA LEU A 61 -29.13 -4.48 -25.65
C LEU A 61 -27.89 -5.21 -26.17
N ILE A 62 -26.73 -4.92 -25.58
CA ILE A 62 -25.42 -5.44 -26.06
C ILE A 62 -25.20 -6.89 -25.63
N SER A 63 -25.88 -7.36 -24.59
CA SER A 63 -25.78 -8.77 -24.16
C SER A 63 -26.31 -9.76 -25.21
N SER A 64 -27.26 -9.35 -26.05
CA SER A 64 -27.80 -10.15 -27.15
C SER A 64 -26.95 -10.12 -28.41
N GLU A 65 -25.96 -9.24 -28.49
CA GLU A 65 -25.11 -9.04 -29.65
C GLU A 65 -23.92 -10.02 -29.71
N PRO A 66 -23.33 -10.25 -30.87
CA PRO A 66 -22.12 -11.06 -31.01
C PRO A 66 -20.98 -10.56 -30.10
N LYS A 67 -20.32 -11.48 -29.42
CA LYS A 67 -19.20 -11.15 -28.54
C LYS A 67 -17.94 -10.89 -29.35
N ASN A 68 -17.57 -9.64 -29.43
CA ASN A 68 -16.33 -9.15 -30.02
C ASN A 68 -15.66 -8.14 -29.04
N GLU A 69 -14.49 -7.67 -29.34
CA GLU A 69 -13.76 -6.74 -28.48
C GLU A 69 -14.57 -5.49 -28.12
N GLN A 70 -15.29 -4.91 -29.08
CA GLN A 70 -16.10 -3.72 -28.86
C GLN A 70 -17.27 -4.00 -27.91
N THR A 71 -18.05 -5.08 -28.12
CA THR A 71 -19.19 -5.42 -27.26
C THR A 71 -18.76 -5.84 -25.87
N ILE A 72 -17.62 -6.51 -25.73
CA ILE A 72 -17.04 -6.88 -24.43
C ILE A 72 -16.57 -5.64 -23.67
N ASN A 73 -15.91 -4.68 -24.34
CA ASN A 73 -15.54 -3.40 -23.74
C ASN A 73 -16.77 -2.62 -23.21
N ILE A 74 -17.83 -2.55 -24.02
CA ILE A 74 -19.08 -1.90 -23.61
C ILE A 74 -19.67 -2.62 -22.39
N LEU A 75 -19.78 -3.94 -22.43
CA LEU A 75 -20.33 -4.71 -21.30
C LEU A 75 -19.47 -4.53 -20.04
N GLY A 76 -18.16 -4.62 -20.17
CA GLY A 76 -17.25 -4.42 -19.05
C GLY A 76 -17.42 -3.03 -18.41
N SER A 77 -17.33 -1.97 -19.20
CA SER A 77 -17.44 -0.61 -18.66
C SER A 77 -18.83 -0.31 -18.10
N ARG A 78 -19.90 -0.73 -18.77
CA ARG A 78 -21.26 -0.42 -18.33
C ARG A 78 -21.66 -1.23 -17.09
N THR A 79 -21.25 -2.52 -16.98
CA THR A 79 -21.51 -3.30 -15.76
C THR A 79 -20.78 -2.73 -14.54
N TYR A 80 -19.53 -2.29 -14.71
CA TYR A 80 -18.78 -1.64 -13.63
C TYR A 80 -19.44 -0.33 -13.19
N ASP A 81 -19.79 0.52 -14.14
CA ASP A 81 -20.39 1.82 -13.85
C ASP A 81 -21.78 1.71 -13.20
N VAL A 82 -22.60 0.72 -13.63
CA VAL A 82 -23.91 0.43 -13.00
C VAL A 82 -23.72 -0.10 -11.59
N ALA A 83 -22.74 -1.00 -11.38
CA ALA A 83 -22.41 -1.48 -10.03
C ALA A 83 -22.01 -0.32 -9.11
N PHE A 84 -21.15 0.58 -9.61
CA PHE A 84 -20.73 1.77 -8.89
C PHE A 84 -21.90 2.71 -8.58
N ALA A 85 -22.80 2.93 -9.53
CA ALA A 85 -23.97 3.79 -9.32
C ALA A 85 -24.91 3.22 -8.24
N TYR A 86 -25.18 1.91 -8.23
CA TYR A 86 -25.90 1.25 -7.15
C TYR A 86 -25.19 1.40 -5.79
N PHE A 87 -23.86 1.24 -5.78
CA PHE A 87 -23.07 1.45 -4.57
C PHE A 87 -23.20 2.87 -4.02
N MET A 88 -23.15 3.88 -4.89
CA MET A 88 -23.30 5.28 -4.50
C MET A 88 -24.69 5.60 -3.96
N ASN A 89 -25.71 4.92 -4.46
CA ASN A 89 -27.10 5.00 -3.98
C ASN A 89 -27.35 4.19 -2.70
N GLY A 90 -26.36 3.42 -2.21
CA GLY A 90 -26.51 2.56 -1.04
C GLY A 90 -27.23 1.24 -1.28
N ASP A 91 -27.53 0.88 -2.54
CA ASP A 91 -28.10 -0.42 -2.92
C ASP A 91 -26.98 -1.46 -3.10
N TYR A 92 -26.46 -1.93 -1.99
CA TYR A 92 -25.33 -2.86 -1.97
C TYR A 92 -25.65 -4.23 -2.57
N THR A 93 -26.92 -4.65 -2.55
CA THR A 93 -27.35 -5.92 -3.14
C THR A 93 -27.22 -5.89 -4.67
N ASN A 94 -27.73 -4.86 -5.31
CA ASN A 94 -27.59 -4.70 -6.75
C ASN A 94 -26.13 -4.33 -7.13
N ALA A 95 -25.43 -3.55 -6.31
CA ALA A 95 -24.02 -3.29 -6.52
C ALA A 95 -23.20 -4.58 -6.60
N ALA A 96 -23.37 -5.51 -5.64
CA ALA A 96 -22.70 -6.81 -5.66
C ALA A 96 -23.01 -7.59 -6.93
N LYS A 97 -24.29 -7.68 -7.31
CA LYS A 97 -24.74 -8.38 -8.53
C LYS A 97 -24.03 -7.86 -9.80
N TYR A 98 -23.97 -6.55 -9.98
CA TYR A 98 -23.34 -5.97 -11.16
C TYR A 98 -21.82 -6.02 -11.10
N PHE A 99 -21.18 -5.96 -9.93
CA PHE A 99 -19.76 -6.25 -9.79
C PHE A 99 -19.42 -7.71 -10.14
N GLU A 100 -20.24 -8.69 -9.73
CA GLU A 100 -20.10 -10.07 -10.17
C GLU A 100 -20.19 -10.23 -11.69
N MET A 101 -21.15 -9.54 -12.31
CA MET A 101 -21.28 -9.53 -13.77
C MET A 101 -20.09 -8.90 -14.47
N TYR A 102 -19.45 -7.90 -13.87
CA TYR A 102 -18.27 -7.22 -14.40
C TYR A 102 -17.01 -8.09 -14.38
N ILE A 103 -16.78 -8.87 -13.31
CA ILE A 103 -15.53 -9.62 -13.07
C ILE A 103 -15.06 -10.42 -14.29
N PRO A 104 -15.89 -11.23 -14.99
CA PRO A 104 -15.43 -11.97 -16.16
C PRO A 104 -15.01 -11.06 -17.33
N TYR A 105 -15.70 -9.96 -17.54
CA TYR A 105 -15.34 -8.99 -18.58
C TYR A 105 -14.03 -8.27 -18.22
N GLY A 106 -13.89 -7.84 -16.99
CA GLY A 106 -12.67 -7.20 -16.49
C GLY A 106 -11.45 -8.11 -16.63
N LYS A 107 -11.58 -9.39 -16.30
CA LYS A 107 -10.51 -10.40 -16.49
C LYS A 107 -10.15 -10.57 -17.96
N GLN A 108 -11.14 -10.67 -18.84
CA GLN A 108 -10.92 -10.78 -20.28
C GLN A 108 -10.24 -9.55 -20.88
N LEU A 109 -10.53 -8.36 -20.37
CA LEU A 109 -9.98 -7.08 -20.82
C LEU A 109 -8.65 -6.72 -20.17
N GLY A 110 -8.18 -7.50 -19.18
CA GLY A 110 -6.97 -7.21 -18.44
C GLY A 110 -7.09 -6.02 -17.47
N TRP A 111 -8.30 -5.66 -17.07
CA TRP A 111 -8.57 -4.56 -16.12
C TRP A 111 -8.40 -5.02 -14.67
N THR A 112 -7.17 -5.35 -14.32
CA THR A 112 -6.81 -6.03 -13.07
C THR A 112 -7.30 -5.28 -11.82
N ASP A 113 -7.08 -3.98 -11.75
CA ASP A 113 -7.46 -3.16 -10.60
C ASP A 113 -8.97 -3.12 -10.40
N GLY A 114 -9.73 -2.94 -11.49
CA GLY A 114 -11.18 -3.00 -11.46
C GLY A 114 -11.71 -4.34 -10.98
N VAL A 115 -11.06 -5.44 -11.39
CA VAL A 115 -11.42 -6.80 -10.94
C VAL A 115 -11.19 -6.97 -9.44
N ILE A 116 -10.03 -6.54 -8.93
CA ILE A 116 -9.71 -6.62 -7.51
C ILE A 116 -10.77 -5.85 -6.68
N ILE A 117 -11.11 -4.64 -7.11
CA ILE A 117 -12.14 -3.85 -6.43
C ILE A 117 -13.50 -4.51 -6.49
N ALA A 118 -13.91 -5.00 -7.66
CA ALA A 118 -15.20 -5.68 -7.81
C ALA A 118 -15.29 -6.93 -6.92
N GLU A 119 -14.25 -7.77 -6.88
CA GLU A 119 -14.19 -8.94 -6.01
C GLU A 119 -14.27 -8.55 -4.52
N ASN A 120 -13.63 -7.45 -4.11
CA ASN A 120 -13.73 -6.94 -2.74
C ASN A 120 -15.12 -6.39 -2.40
N CYS A 121 -15.71 -5.61 -3.31
CA CYS A 121 -17.08 -5.10 -3.14
C CYS A 121 -18.09 -6.24 -3.00
N VAL A 122 -17.97 -7.27 -3.83
CA VAL A 122 -18.82 -8.47 -3.73
C VAL A 122 -18.69 -9.12 -2.35
N LYS A 123 -17.44 -9.37 -1.89
CA LYS A 123 -17.20 -9.94 -0.56
C LYS A 123 -17.81 -9.09 0.56
N GLN A 124 -17.58 -7.78 0.51
CA GLN A 124 -18.08 -6.84 1.50
C GLN A 124 -19.61 -6.80 1.53
N PHE A 125 -20.25 -6.71 0.37
CA PHE A 125 -21.70 -6.53 0.27
C PHE A 125 -22.49 -7.84 0.46
N THR A 126 -21.85 -8.99 0.25
CA THR A 126 -22.42 -10.31 0.53
C THR A 126 -22.01 -10.87 1.90
N ASN A 127 -21.32 -10.07 2.72
CA ASN A 127 -20.76 -10.50 4.00
C ASN A 127 -19.83 -11.73 3.89
N THR A 128 -19.16 -11.87 2.76
CA THR A 128 -18.17 -12.91 2.52
C THR A 128 -16.77 -12.31 2.74
N PHE A 129 -15.99 -12.86 3.66
CA PHE A 129 -14.70 -12.32 4.03
C PHE A 129 -13.64 -13.39 4.15
N ASP A 130 -12.37 -12.98 4.02
CA ASP A 130 -11.24 -13.85 4.27
C ASP A 130 -11.09 -14.08 5.77
N VAL A 131 -10.97 -15.35 6.17
CA VAL A 131 -10.68 -15.73 7.55
C VAL A 131 -9.27 -16.28 7.60
N TYR A 132 -8.50 -15.78 8.55
CA TYR A 132 -7.17 -16.29 8.87
C TYR A 132 -7.24 -17.05 10.18
N GLN A 133 -6.59 -18.20 10.25
CA GLN A 133 -6.54 -19.03 11.44
C GLN A 133 -5.10 -19.45 11.72
N ALA A 134 -4.72 -19.51 12.96
CA ALA A 134 -3.38 -19.97 13.38
C ALA A 134 -3.38 -20.59 14.75
N THR A 135 -2.39 -21.42 14.94
CA THR A 135 -1.82 -21.77 16.23
C THR A 135 -0.55 -20.94 16.43
N GLU A 136 0.07 -21.02 17.59
CA GLU A 136 1.38 -20.41 17.81
C GLU A 136 2.39 -20.92 16.79
N GLN A 137 3.10 -19.99 16.15
CA GLN A 137 4.11 -20.29 15.13
C GLN A 137 5.35 -19.43 15.37
N SER A 138 6.48 -19.90 14.87
CA SER A 138 7.71 -19.11 14.88
C SER A 138 7.69 -18.06 13.75
N GLN A 139 8.27 -16.91 14.02
CA GLN A 139 8.51 -15.89 13.01
C GLN A 139 9.48 -16.42 11.94
N LYS A 140 9.31 -15.97 10.68
CA LYS A 140 10.26 -16.32 9.61
C LYS A 140 11.62 -15.69 9.89
N VAL A 141 12.70 -16.44 9.70
CA VAL A 141 14.09 -16.02 9.87
C VAL A 141 14.77 -15.98 8.52
N TYR A 142 15.47 -14.89 8.20
CA TYR A 142 16.14 -14.65 6.93
C TYR A 142 17.67 -14.68 7.05
N GLY A 143 18.21 -14.45 8.26
CA GLY A 143 19.65 -14.21 8.48
C GLY A 143 20.11 -12.86 7.92
N ALA A 144 19.20 -11.90 7.79
CA ALA A 144 19.52 -10.55 7.33
C ALA A 144 20.26 -9.76 8.43
N LYS A 145 21.01 -8.73 8.02
CA LYS A 145 21.65 -7.85 9.00
C LYS A 145 20.62 -7.19 9.91
N ASN A 146 20.95 -7.11 11.18
CA ASN A 146 20.11 -6.53 12.24
C ASN A 146 18.74 -7.17 12.39
N GLU A 147 18.56 -8.40 11.89
CA GLU A 147 17.26 -9.08 11.97
C GLU A 147 16.90 -9.42 13.42
N PRO A 148 15.76 -8.88 13.97
CA PRO A 148 15.35 -9.15 15.33
C PRO A 148 14.61 -10.48 15.44
N ASN A 149 14.56 -11.01 16.65
CA ASN A 149 13.68 -12.11 17.02
C ASN A 149 12.35 -11.54 17.55
N GLY A 150 11.51 -11.04 16.66
CA GLY A 150 10.25 -10.36 16.97
C GLY A 150 10.05 -9.16 16.05
N VAL A 151 9.20 -8.24 16.48
CA VAL A 151 8.91 -7.01 15.76
C VAL A 151 9.45 -5.81 16.53
N LEU A 152 10.36 -5.06 15.93
CA LEU A 152 10.79 -3.76 16.46
C LEU A 152 9.69 -2.73 16.23
N TYR A 153 9.52 -1.81 17.17
CA TYR A 153 8.58 -0.71 17.02
C TYR A 153 9.10 0.58 17.66
N GLY A 154 8.64 1.68 17.15
CA GLY A 154 8.97 3.00 17.68
C GLY A 154 8.45 4.11 16.81
N GLN A 155 8.91 5.31 17.07
CA GLN A 155 8.46 6.52 16.41
C GLN A 155 9.62 7.48 16.16
N VAL A 156 9.33 8.65 15.59
CA VAL A 156 10.34 9.69 15.35
C VAL A 156 11.09 10.05 16.63
N ALA A 157 12.39 10.33 16.49
CA ALA A 157 13.37 10.34 17.60
C ALA A 157 13.08 11.35 18.71
N ASP A 158 12.54 12.52 18.39
CA ASP A 158 12.16 13.55 19.36
C ASP A 158 10.94 13.17 20.21
N LYS A 159 10.14 12.21 19.74
CA LYS A 159 8.94 11.69 20.40
C LYS A 159 9.11 10.28 20.99
N ALA A 160 10.23 9.62 20.73
CA ALA A 160 10.47 8.25 21.10
C ALA A 160 10.37 8.01 22.60
N LYS A 161 9.58 7.00 23.00
CA LYS A 161 9.36 6.59 24.40
C LYS A 161 10.45 5.64 24.86
N SER A 162 10.67 5.56 26.17
CA SER A 162 11.74 4.72 26.75
C SER A 162 11.55 3.22 26.51
N ASN A 163 10.31 2.73 26.44
CA ASN A 163 9.99 1.31 26.23
C ASN A 163 10.03 0.89 24.74
N GLU A 164 10.08 1.81 23.80
CA GLU A 164 10.20 1.49 22.38
C GLU A 164 11.56 0.92 22.04
N SER A 165 11.60 -0.04 21.12
CA SER A 165 12.83 -0.75 20.74
C SER A 165 13.60 -0.11 19.60
N MET A 166 13.01 0.87 18.92
CA MET A 166 13.65 1.60 17.85
C MET A 166 13.25 3.08 17.81
N THR A 167 13.93 3.84 16.98
CA THR A 167 13.59 5.23 16.68
C THR A 167 13.87 5.56 15.22
N LEU A 168 13.12 6.50 14.65
CA LEU A 168 13.23 6.97 13.26
C LEU A 168 13.90 8.35 13.21
N LEU A 169 14.91 8.50 12.36
CA LEU A 169 15.60 9.75 12.03
C LEU A 169 15.46 10.07 10.55
N TYR A 170 15.54 11.36 10.22
CA TYR A 170 15.65 11.83 8.85
C TYR A 170 16.98 12.50 8.62
N LEU A 171 17.61 12.21 7.50
CA LEU A 171 18.89 12.75 7.07
C LEU A 171 18.79 13.12 5.59
N GLU A 172 19.12 14.35 5.26
CA GLU A 172 19.14 14.79 3.87
C GLU A 172 20.53 14.56 3.26
N TYR A 173 20.58 13.93 2.11
CA TYR A 173 21.82 13.71 1.39
C TYR A 173 22.48 15.04 1.01
N GLY A 174 23.74 15.19 1.37
CA GLY A 174 24.52 16.41 1.11
C GLY A 174 24.38 17.49 2.18
N ASP A 175 23.52 17.31 3.18
CA ASP A 175 23.39 18.24 4.32
C ASP A 175 24.15 17.74 5.56
N GLU A 176 25.43 18.01 5.61
CA GLU A 176 26.27 17.66 6.75
C GLU A 176 25.93 18.44 8.04
N SER A 177 25.16 19.53 7.94
CA SER A 177 24.74 20.30 9.11
C SER A 177 23.88 19.50 10.06
N THR A 178 23.16 18.46 9.53
CA THR A 178 22.31 17.56 10.29
C THR A 178 23.08 16.48 11.04
N PHE A 179 24.37 16.24 10.74
CA PHE A 179 25.17 15.19 11.39
C PHE A 179 25.33 15.39 12.90
N GLY A 180 25.39 16.64 13.35
CA GLY A 180 25.45 16.92 14.78
C GLY A 180 24.23 16.43 15.54
N TRP A 181 23.06 16.67 15.02
CA TRP A 181 21.79 16.18 15.57
C TRP A 181 21.67 14.65 15.43
N THR A 182 22.03 14.10 14.28
CA THR A 182 22.04 12.66 14.06
C THR A 182 22.91 11.92 15.06
N ARG A 183 24.13 12.42 15.34
CA ARG A 183 25.02 11.87 16.38
C ARG A 183 24.37 11.91 17.75
N ALA A 184 23.78 13.02 18.15
CA ALA A 184 23.11 13.16 19.44
C ALA A 184 21.95 12.13 19.59
N MET A 185 21.23 11.83 18.52
CA MET A 185 20.19 10.81 18.53
C MET A 185 20.75 9.38 18.55
N LEU A 186 21.86 9.13 17.86
CA LEU A 186 22.57 7.85 17.92
C LEU A 186 23.17 7.60 19.33
N ASP A 187 23.76 8.61 19.99
CA ASP A 187 24.22 8.54 21.36
C ASP A 187 23.08 8.18 22.32
N LYS A 188 21.91 8.80 22.14
CA LYS A 188 20.71 8.50 22.91
C LYS A 188 20.24 7.07 22.66
N ALA A 189 20.21 6.62 21.41
CA ALA A 189 19.82 5.27 21.03
C ALA A 189 20.76 4.21 21.63
N GLU A 190 22.08 4.45 21.56
CA GLU A 190 23.09 3.56 22.16
C GLU A 190 22.89 3.46 23.70
N THR A 191 22.71 4.60 24.37
CA THR A 191 22.46 4.65 25.81
C THR A 191 21.16 3.91 26.19
N GLN A 192 20.15 3.98 25.34
CA GLN A 192 18.84 3.33 25.56
C GLN A 192 18.76 1.93 24.96
N ASN A 193 19.84 1.42 24.36
CA ASN A 193 19.87 0.12 23.67
C ASN A 193 18.75 -0.03 22.62
N LYS A 194 18.57 0.99 21.78
CA LYS A 194 17.57 1.02 20.71
C LYS A 194 18.21 0.83 19.33
N ALA A 195 17.45 0.25 18.43
CA ALA A 195 17.74 0.32 17.00
C ALA A 195 17.38 1.70 16.44
N VAL A 196 17.99 2.04 15.31
CA VAL A 196 17.74 3.31 14.64
C VAL A 196 17.45 3.06 13.15
N GLU A 197 16.33 3.55 12.67
CA GLU A 197 16.10 3.76 11.24
C GLU A 197 16.56 5.17 10.87
N ILE A 198 17.42 5.26 9.85
CA ILE A 198 17.84 6.53 9.26
C ILE A 198 17.25 6.60 7.85
N ALA A 199 16.25 7.43 7.65
CA ALA A 199 15.73 7.75 6.33
C ALA A 199 16.66 8.75 5.65
N LEU A 200 17.54 8.26 4.79
CA LEU A 200 18.43 9.08 3.98
C LEU A 200 17.66 9.52 2.72
N ASN A 201 17.14 10.73 2.75
CA ASN A 201 16.43 11.30 1.62
C ASN A 201 17.42 11.75 0.53
N PHE A 202 17.09 11.43 -0.71
CA PHE A 202 17.81 11.96 -1.85
C PHE A 202 17.24 13.33 -2.25
N PRO A 203 18.08 14.23 -2.79
CA PRO A 203 17.60 15.49 -3.32
C PRO A 203 16.57 15.24 -4.43
N GLN A 204 15.45 15.94 -4.36
CA GLN A 204 14.33 15.79 -5.31
C GLN A 204 14.58 16.52 -6.65
N GLU A 205 15.75 17.09 -6.84
CA GLU A 205 16.16 17.70 -8.10
C GLU A 205 16.99 16.70 -8.91
N GLY A 206 16.46 16.23 -10.04
CA GLY A 206 16.96 15.08 -10.81
C GLY A 206 18.43 15.11 -11.23
N THR A 207 19.05 16.31 -11.35
CA THR A 207 20.48 16.43 -11.64
C THR A 207 21.36 16.01 -10.47
N THR A 208 20.84 16.02 -9.24
CA THR A 208 21.62 15.76 -8.03
C THR A 208 21.72 14.27 -7.73
N VAL A 209 20.66 13.48 -7.97
CA VAL A 209 20.68 12.02 -7.77
C VAL A 209 21.74 11.35 -8.65
N ARG A 210 21.85 11.75 -9.93
CA ARG A 210 22.86 11.19 -10.86
C ARG A 210 24.31 11.56 -10.49
N ASN A 211 24.50 12.56 -9.65
CA ASN A 211 25.85 12.97 -9.19
C ASN A 211 26.32 12.19 -7.95
N ILE A 212 25.43 11.41 -7.32
CA ILE A 212 25.80 10.57 -6.17
C ILE A 212 26.70 9.43 -6.65
N ASN A 213 27.94 9.42 -6.18
CA ASN A 213 28.93 8.41 -6.56
C ASN A 213 29.85 8.06 -5.38
N GLY A 214 30.61 6.98 -5.52
CA GLY A 214 31.42 6.43 -4.42
C GLY A 214 32.62 7.31 -3.95
N SER A 215 32.94 8.39 -4.65
CA SER A 215 34.02 9.34 -4.28
C SER A 215 33.50 10.59 -3.54
N ASP A 216 32.21 10.61 -3.19
CA ASP A 216 31.54 11.71 -2.53
C ASP A 216 32.02 11.85 -1.07
N SER A 217 32.39 13.08 -0.65
CA SER A 217 32.84 13.39 0.72
C SER A 217 31.73 13.09 1.73
N PHE A 218 30.46 13.40 1.40
CA PHE A 218 29.33 13.11 2.27
C PHE A 218 29.23 11.61 2.61
N LEU A 219 29.45 10.71 1.64
CA LEU A 219 29.45 9.27 1.88
C LEU A 219 30.60 8.82 2.78
N SER A 220 31.79 9.44 2.66
CA SER A 220 32.90 9.19 3.54
C SER A 220 32.59 9.59 4.99
N ASP A 221 31.97 10.75 5.18
CA ASP A 221 31.61 11.28 6.49
C ASP A 221 30.44 10.54 7.11
N LEU A 222 29.42 10.14 6.30
CA LEU A 222 28.37 9.25 6.72
C LEU A 222 28.92 7.91 7.22
N ARG A 223 29.80 7.25 6.45
CA ARG A 223 30.47 6.03 6.88
C ARG A 223 31.22 6.20 8.17
N SER A 224 32.02 7.28 8.28
CA SER A 224 32.80 7.61 9.48
C SER A 224 31.88 7.73 10.70
N MET A 225 30.79 8.46 10.57
CA MET A 225 29.78 8.61 11.61
C MET A 225 29.20 7.26 12.04
N LEU A 226 28.66 6.49 11.08
CA LEU A 226 27.96 5.23 11.39
C LEU A 226 28.90 4.16 11.97
N SER A 227 30.18 4.16 11.59
CA SER A 227 31.18 3.23 12.11
C SER A 227 31.52 3.44 13.59
N THR A 228 31.16 4.60 14.14
CA THR A 228 31.37 4.92 15.57
C THR A 228 30.40 4.14 16.46
N TYR A 229 29.18 3.89 15.98
CA TYR A 229 28.07 3.31 16.74
C TYR A 229 27.92 1.80 16.51
N LYS A 230 28.98 1.03 16.74
CA LYS A 230 29.05 -0.41 16.42
C LYS A 230 27.99 -1.27 17.12
N ASN A 231 27.49 -0.80 18.26
CA ASN A 231 26.50 -1.54 19.07
C ASN A 231 25.04 -1.13 18.76
N VAL A 232 24.85 -0.09 17.94
CA VAL A 232 23.52 0.37 17.54
C VAL A 232 23.13 -0.31 16.23
N PRO A 233 22.06 -1.14 16.20
CA PRO A 233 21.51 -1.66 14.96
C PRO A 233 20.93 -0.49 14.14
N ILE A 234 21.48 -0.25 12.96
CA ILE A 234 21.07 0.85 12.08
C ILE A 234 20.43 0.28 10.82
N TYR A 235 19.25 0.77 10.48
CA TYR A 235 18.55 0.49 9.23
C TYR A 235 18.65 1.74 8.36
N LEU A 236 19.57 1.74 7.41
CA LEU A 236 19.80 2.86 6.50
C LEU A 236 18.85 2.76 5.30
N ARG A 237 17.81 3.55 5.34
CA ARG A 237 16.78 3.62 4.31
C ARG A 237 17.21 4.60 3.22
N ILE A 238 17.67 4.08 2.10
CA ILE A 238 18.39 4.83 1.06
C ILE A 238 17.40 5.35 0.01
N GLY A 239 17.33 6.66 -0.18
CA GLY A 239 16.45 7.29 -1.16
C GLY A 239 14.99 7.01 -0.88
N ALA A 240 14.56 7.27 0.35
CA ALA A 240 13.22 6.94 0.85
C ALA A 240 12.10 7.45 -0.06
N GLU A 241 11.03 6.66 -0.22
CA GLU A 241 9.84 6.99 -1.04
C GLU A 241 10.15 7.42 -2.48
N PHE A 242 11.17 6.82 -3.08
CA PHE A 242 11.60 7.15 -4.45
C PHE A 242 10.44 7.17 -5.45
N ASN A 243 9.42 6.38 -5.24
CA ASN A 243 8.24 6.33 -6.09
C ASN A 243 7.27 7.52 -5.88
N VAL A 244 7.48 8.40 -4.92
CA VAL A 244 6.75 9.69 -4.77
C VAL A 244 7.43 10.80 -5.56
N TRP A 245 8.76 10.80 -5.59
CA TRP A 245 9.56 11.83 -6.24
C TRP A 245 10.40 11.28 -7.42
N GLY A 246 10.26 10.02 -7.76
CA GLY A 246 11.09 9.32 -8.74
C GLY A 246 10.91 9.78 -10.18
N ASP A 247 9.91 10.63 -10.46
CA ASP A 247 9.78 11.36 -11.72
C ASP A 247 10.97 12.32 -11.97
N LYS A 248 11.78 12.56 -10.96
CA LYS A 248 12.97 13.42 -11.01
C LYS A 248 14.23 12.69 -11.47
N CYS A 249 14.23 11.37 -11.54
CA CYS A 249 15.36 10.56 -11.99
C CYS A 249 14.89 9.30 -12.74
N THR A 250 15.80 8.70 -13.51
CA THR A 250 15.55 7.40 -14.13
C THR A 250 15.83 6.26 -13.13
N PRO A 251 15.30 5.03 -13.37
CA PRO A 251 15.67 3.87 -12.56
C PRO A 251 17.18 3.65 -12.48
N ASP A 252 17.91 3.76 -13.59
CA ASP A 252 19.37 3.57 -13.63
C ASP A 252 20.11 4.59 -12.76
N GLU A 253 19.68 5.85 -12.77
CA GLU A 253 20.25 6.91 -11.94
C GLU A 253 20.02 6.65 -10.46
N PHE A 254 18.79 6.25 -10.08
CA PHE A 254 18.46 5.87 -8.70
C PHE A 254 19.26 4.64 -8.24
N ILE A 255 19.26 3.57 -9.05
CA ILE A 255 19.99 2.34 -8.74
C ILE A 255 21.47 2.61 -8.58
N SER A 256 22.07 3.44 -9.43
CA SER A 256 23.48 3.84 -9.33
C SER A 256 23.76 4.58 -8.01
N ALA A 257 22.91 5.55 -7.65
CA ALA A 257 23.01 6.29 -6.41
C ALA A 257 22.81 5.38 -5.18
N PHE A 258 21.81 4.53 -5.21
CA PHE A 258 21.58 3.54 -4.14
C PHE A 258 22.80 2.64 -3.91
N LYS A 259 23.36 2.10 -4.98
CA LYS A 259 24.56 1.25 -4.94
C LYS A 259 25.78 2.00 -4.41
N ALA A 260 25.95 3.27 -4.76
CA ALA A 260 27.04 4.10 -4.24
C ALA A 260 26.95 4.25 -2.71
N VAL A 261 25.75 4.55 -2.17
CA VAL A 261 25.51 4.64 -0.73
C VAL A 261 25.71 3.26 -0.06
N ALA A 262 25.10 2.20 -0.60
CA ALA A 262 25.21 0.85 -0.03
C ALA A 262 26.66 0.37 0.03
N ASN A 263 27.45 0.64 -1.04
CA ASN A 263 28.87 0.32 -1.07
C ASN A 263 29.66 1.14 -0.04
N SER A 264 29.33 2.41 0.16
CA SER A 264 30.02 3.25 1.13
C SER A 264 29.92 2.72 2.56
N VAL A 265 28.82 2.07 2.92
CA VAL A 265 28.58 1.48 4.25
C VAL A 265 28.85 -0.02 4.29
N SER A 266 29.29 -0.61 3.18
CA SER A 266 29.61 -2.05 3.11
C SER A 266 30.70 -2.41 4.14
N GLY A 267 30.56 -3.59 4.78
CA GLY A 267 31.46 -4.03 5.84
C GLY A 267 31.16 -3.45 7.23
N LEU A 268 30.24 -2.50 7.37
CA LEU A 268 29.70 -2.13 8.68
C LEU A 268 28.66 -3.16 9.13
N SER A 269 28.99 -3.94 10.15
CA SER A 269 28.14 -5.05 10.63
C SER A 269 26.85 -4.56 11.29
N ASN A 270 26.84 -3.33 11.78
CA ASN A 270 25.72 -2.67 12.45
C ASN A 270 24.77 -1.94 11.49
N VAL A 271 25.08 -1.85 10.20
CA VAL A 271 24.29 -1.11 9.22
C VAL A 271 23.64 -2.08 8.22
N ALA A 272 22.33 -2.14 8.21
CA ALA A 272 21.52 -2.81 7.21
C ALA A 272 21.01 -1.79 6.19
N THR A 273 21.10 -2.11 4.91
CA THR A 273 20.58 -1.29 3.81
C THR A 273 19.11 -1.59 3.55
N VAL A 274 18.30 -0.55 3.42
CA VAL A 274 16.85 -0.67 3.20
C VAL A 274 16.47 0.03 1.90
N TRP A 275 15.82 -0.71 1.00
CA TRP A 275 15.12 -0.16 -0.15
C TRP A 275 13.65 0.00 0.21
N SER A 276 13.12 1.23 0.14
CA SER A 276 11.80 1.55 0.67
C SER A 276 10.96 2.38 -0.28
N MET A 277 9.72 1.95 -0.46
CA MET A 277 8.72 2.61 -1.29
C MET A 277 7.55 3.15 -0.45
N ALA A 278 6.84 4.14 -0.98
CA ALA A 278 5.49 4.43 -0.52
C ALA A 278 4.54 3.27 -0.92
N HIS A 279 3.41 3.15 -0.25
CA HIS A 279 2.48 2.01 -0.38
C HIS A 279 1.81 1.86 -1.76
N THR A 280 1.89 2.83 -2.62
CA THR A 280 1.19 2.81 -3.90
C THR A 280 1.75 1.78 -4.85
N SER A 281 0.90 0.90 -5.32
CA SER A 281 1.26 -0.24 -6.16
C SER A 281 1.36 0.08 -7.65
N SER A 282 0.70 1.12 -8.15
CA SER A 282 0.75 1.43 -9.58
C SER A 282 1.00 2.92 -9.81
N TRP A 283 2.16 3.21 -10.35
CA TRP A 283 2.66 4.55 -10.61
C TRP A 283 2.79 4.85 -12.09
N LYS A 284 2.30 3.96 -12.95
CA LYS A 284 2.35 4.21 -14.39
C LYS A 284 1.40 5.33 -14.73
N THR A 285 1.97 6.49 -14.99
CA THR A 285 1.31 7.59 -15.69
C THR A 285 1.85 7.66 -17.13
N ASN A 286 1.20 8.41 -18.01
CA ASN A 286 1.72 8.66 -19.35
C ASN A 286 3.10 9.36 -19.33
N ASP A 287 3.40 10.08 -18.24
CA ASP A 287 4.62 10.86 -18.08
C ASP A 287 5.72 10.08 -17.33
N TRP A 288 5.35 9.01 -16.60
CA TRP A 288 6.27 8.17 -15.84
C TRP A 288 5.97 6.66 -16.06
N PRO A 289 6.66 6.04 -17.03
CA PRO A 289 6.34 4.69 -17.50
C PRO A 289 6.85 3.56 -16.57
N TYR A 290 7.51 3.90 -15.47
CA TYR A 290 8.16 2.94 -14.58
C TYR A 290 7.23 2.42 -13.48
N THR A 291 7.59 1.25 -12.93
CA THR A 291 7.02 0.69 -11.71
C THR A 291 8.03 0.81 -10.57
N ALA A 292 7.60 0.61 -9.32
CA ALA A 292 8.54 0.57 -8.21
C ALA A 292 9.64 -0.48 -8.40
N ASP A 293 9.32 -1.62 -9.00
CA ASP A 293 10.26 -2.73 -9.25
C ASP A 293 11.41 -2.34 -10.19
N ASP A 294 11.17 -1.40 -11.11
CA ASP A 294 12.21 -0.92 -12.03
C ASP A 294 13.35 -0.20 -11.27
N PHE A 295 13.10 0.26 -10.04
CA PHE A 295 14.07 0.92 -9.16
C PHE A 295 14.75 -0.04 -8.18
N TYR A 296 14.53 -1.34 -8.28
CA TYR A 296 15.13 -2.31 -7.36
C TYR A 296 16.62 -2.55 -7.67
N PRO A 297 17.55 -2.23 -6.74
CA PRO A 297 18.98 -2.25 -7.04
C PRO A 297 19.63 -3.65 -7.08
N GLY A 298 18.87 -4.68 -6.71
CA GLY A 298 19.36 -6.06 -6.63
C GLY A 298 19.52 -6.56 -5.20
N ASP A 299 19.33 -7.86 -5.01
CA ASP A 299 19.34 -8.50 -3.69
C ASP A 299 20.66 -8.36 -2.94
N GLU A 300 21.77 -8.21 -3.64
CA GLU A 300 23.10 -8.05 -3.07
C GLU A 300 23.33 -6.69 -2.41
N TYR A 301 22.51 -5.69 -2.75
CA TYR A 301 22.60 -4.32 -2.19
C TYR A 301 21.50 -4.03 -1.16
N VAL A 302 20.52 -4.91 -1.03
CA VAL A 302 19.34 -4.71 -0.18
C VAL A 302 19.31 -5.76 0.93
N ASP A 303 19.45 -5.34 2.17
CA ASP A 303 19.24 -6.23 3.33
C ASP A 303 17.76 -6.34 3.70
N TRP A 304 17.00 -5.24 3.61
CA TRP A 304 15.58 -5.13 3.97
C TRP A 304 14.76 -4.40 2.92
N VAL A 305 13.49 -4.76 2.81
CA VAL A 305 12.52 -4.01 2.00
C VAL A 305 11.58 -3.26 2.91
N GLY A 306 11.47 -1.95 2.68
CA GLY A 306 10.60 -1.05 3.41
C GLY A 306 9.37 -0.64 2.59
N VAL A 307 8.26 -0.37 3.28
CA VAL A 307 7.06 0.18 2.68
C VAL A 307 6.37 1.12 3.68
N ASN A 308 5.82 2.23 3.19
CA ASN A 308 5.06 3.15 4.03
C ASN A 308 3.57 2.75 4.03
N CYS A 309 2.89 2.99 5.15
CA CYS A 309 1.51 2.57 5.37
C CYS A 309 0.71 3.68 6.06
N TYR A 310 0.12 4.59 5.26
CA TYR A 310 -0.68 5.71 5.79
C TYR A 310 -2.16 5.52 5.50
N ALA A 311 -2.96 5.34 6.54
CA ALA A 311 -4.41 5.20 6.43
C ALA A 311 -5.12 6.55 6.53
N SER A 312 -6.06 6.80 5.63
CA SER A 312 -6.88 8.01 5.57
C SER A 312 -8.33 7.64 5.28
N LYS A 313 -9.25 8.08 6.16
CA LYS A 313 -10.69 7.83 5.98
C LYS A 313 -11.22 8.50 4.72
N TYR A 314 -12.21 7.86 4.08
CA TYR A 314 -12.99 8.54 3.05
C TYR A 314 -13.86 9.63 3.68
N PHE A 315 -13.77 10.83 3.12
CA PHE A 315 -14.65 11.94 3.46
C PHE A 315 -15.30 12.48 2.19
N GLN A 316 -16.62 12.50 2.18
CA GLN A 316 -17.37 13.05 1.05
C GLN A 316 -16.99 14.52 0.82
N GLY A 317 -16.71 14.85 -0.44
CA GLY A 317 -16.32 16.22 -0.83
C GLY A 317 -14.80 16.45 -0.86
N ARG A 318 -14.00 15.47 -0.43
CA ARG A 318 -12.55 15.56 -0.58
C ARG A 318 -12.14 15.35 -2.02
N VAL A 319 -11.56 16.38 -2.65
CA VAL A 319 -11.31 16.43 -4.11
C VAL A 319 -10.50 15.24 -4.59
N TRP A 320 -9.33 15.01 -4.02
CA TRP A 320 -8.44 13.94 -4.49
C TRP A 320 -8.99 12.51 -4.26
N GLN A 321 -9.86 12.31 -3.27
CA GLN A 321 -10.50 11.01 -3.06
C GLN A 321 -11.60 10.73 -4.09
N GLY A 322 -12.21 11.77 -4.66
CA GLY A 322 -13.25 11.68 -5.68
C GLY A 322 -12.77 12.05 -7.09
N GLU A 323 -11.46 12.15 -7.32
CA GLU A 323 -10.85 12.56 -8.59
C GLU A 323 -11.21 11.63 -9.75
N SER A 324 -11.36 10.35 -9.45
CA SER A 324 -11.87 9.36 -10.39
C SER A 324 -12.86 8.41 -9.69
N ARG A 325 -13.73 7.74 -10.46
CA ARG A 325 -14.60 6.70 -9.90
C ARG A 325 -13.82 5.59 -9.22
N TYR A 326 -12.67 5.25 -9.78
CA TYR A 326 -11.78 4.26 -9.19
C TYR A 326 -11.32 4.70 -7.80
N ASN A 327 -10.78 5.91 -7.66
CA ASN A 327 -10.35 6.46 -6.38
C ASN A 327 -11.51 6.50 -5.38
N GLU A 328 -12.68 6.98 -5.80
CA GLU A 328 -13.83 7.09 -4.92
C GLU A 328 -14.30 5.74 -4.38
N VAL A 329 -14.33 4.69 -5.22
CA VAL A 329 -14.62 3.32 -4.78
C VAL A 329 -13.55 2.82 -3.81
N CYS A 330 -12.27 3.00 -4.15
CA CYS A 330 -11.16 2.54 -3.32
C CYS A 330 -11.19 3.14 -1.91
N PHE A 331 -11.45 4.44 -1.80
CA PHE A 331 -11.52 5.11 -0.50
C PHE A 331 -12.81 4.80 0.24
N LYS A 332 -13.96 4.86 -0.44
CA LYS A 332 -15.26 4.65 0.19
C LYS A 332 -15.46 3.21 0.68
N THR A 333 -14.91 2.21 0.00
CA THR A 333 -14.91 0.82 0.45
C THR A 333 -13.86 0.52 1.51
N GLY A 334 -12.93 1.43 1.77
CA GLY A 334 -11.81 1.23 2.68
C GLY A 334 -10.60 0.48 2.08
N TYR A 335 -10.64 0.12 0.79
CA TYR A 335 -9.55 -0.59 0.11
C TYR A 335 -8.22 0.20 0.18
N SER A 336 -8.26 1.49 -0.18
CA SER A 336 -7.06 2.35 -0.16
C SER A 336 -6.52 2.67 1.25
N SER A 337 -7.31 2.39 2.28
CA SER A 337 -6.91 2.64 3.67
C SER A 337 -6.62 1.36 4.45
N ASP A 338 -6.79 0.19 3.82
CA ASP A 338 -6.54 -1.10 4.48
C ASP A 338 -5.05 -1.39 4.57
N PRO A 339 -4.49 -1.53 5.79
CA PRO A 339 -3.05 -1.70 5.97
C PRO A 339 -2.50 -2.98 5.34
N VAL A 340 -3.29 -4.05 5.32
CA VAL A 340 -2.90 -5.34 4.73
C VAL A 340 -2.77 -5.23 3.21
N VAL A 341 -3.70 -4.48 2.59
CA VAL A 341 -3.65 -4.19 1.15
C VAL A 341 -2.44 -3.35 0.79
N MET A 342 -2.17 -2.31 1.58
CA MET A 342 -1.09 -1.36 1.30
C MET A 342 0.29 -2.02 1.20
N ILE A 343 0.55 -3.06 1.99
CA ILE A 343 1.86 -3.72 2.03
C ILE A 343 1.90 -5.05 1.27
N LYS A 344 0.74 -5.52 0.77
CA LYS A 344 0.59 -6.83 0.14
C LYS A 344 1.62 -7.06 -0.97
N ASP A 345 1.75 -6.13 -1.90
CA ASP A 345 2.65 -6.29 -3.05
C ASP A 345 4.11 -6.42 -2.61
N ALA A 346 4.55 -5.62 -1.65
CA ALA A 346 5.91 -5.72 -1.11
C ALA A 346 6.16 -7.08 -0.45
N VAL A 347 5.19 -7.59 0.32
CA VAL A 347 5.30 -8.89 0.97
C VAL A 347 5.29 -10.04 -0.06
N GLU A 348 4.40 -10.00 -1.05
CA GLU A 348 4.32 -11.05 -2.07
C GLU A 348 5.56 -11.11 -2.96
N LYS A 349 6.09 -9.95 -3.36
CA LYS A 349 7.26 -9.88 -4.25
C LYS A 349 8.60 -10.15 -3.54
N TYR A 350 8.77 -9.60 -2.36
CA TYR A 350 10.07 -9.58 -1.67
C TYR A 350 10.09 -10.40 -0.39
N GLY A 351 8.96 -10.58 0.29
CA GLY A 351 8.87 -11.26 1.58
C GLY A 351 9.23 -12.76 1.56
N GLY A 352 9.41 -13.34 0.36
CA GLY A 352 10.00 -14.68 0.21
C GLY A 352 11.49 -14.74 0.57
N ARG A 353 12.23 -13.64 0.35
CA ARG A 353 13.69 -13.58 0.43
C ARG A 353 14.26 -12.45 1.29
N LYS A 354 13.46 -11.45 1.64
CA LYS A 354 13.87 -10.29 2.45
C LYS A 354 12.90 -10.08 3.61
N PRO A 355 13.38 -9.69 4.80
CA PRO A 355 12.50 -9.18 5.82
C PRO A 355 11.88 -7.85 5.37
N ILE A 356 10.63 -7.64 5.79
CA ILE A 356 9.85 -6.44 5.46
C ILE A 356 9.82 -5.52 6.68
N MET A 357 9.91 -4.22 6.45
CA MET A 357 9.62 -3.22 7.47
C MET A 357 8.54 -2.24 7.00
N ILE A 358 7.72 -1.79 7.92
CA ILE A 358 6.88 -0.62 7.72
C ILE A 358 7.73 0.57 8.16
N SER A 359 8.37 1.19 7.17
CA SER A 359 9.34 2.27 7.37
C SER A 359 8.69 3.52 7.93
N GLU A 360 7.44 3.75 7.56
CA GLU A 360 6.61 4.81 8.12
C GLU A 360 5.16 4.36 8.11
N CYS A 361 4.44 4.70 9.16
CA CYS A 361 2.99 4.54 9.17
C CYS A 361 2.29 5.63 9.96
N GLY A 362 1.01 5.77 9.68
CA GLY A 362 0.12 6.65 10.40
C GLY A 362 -1.34 6.38 10.08
N SER A 363 -2.21 6.72 11.01
CA SER A 363 -3.65 6.73 10.79
C SER A 363 -4.19 8.12 11.05
N ALA A 364 -4.77 8.74 10.01
CA ALA A 364 -5.18 10.14 10.08
C ALA A 364 -6.43 10.32 10.96
N TYR A 365 -6.28 10.98 12.11
CA TYR A 365 -7.41 11.33 12.96
C TYR A 365 -8.11 12.61 12.53
N ARG A 366 -7.45 13.43 11.74
CA ARG A 366 -7.96 14.69 11.22
C ARG A 366 -7.43 14.95 9.82
N THR A 367 -8.25 15.60 9.00
CA THR A 367 -7.87 16.11 7.69
C THR A 367 -8.27 17.58 7.57
N ASN A 368 -7.45 18.36 6.88
CA ASN A 368 -7.70 19.77 6.56
C ASN A 368 -7.57 19.98 5.04
N GLY A 369 -7.79 21.19 4.57
CA GLY A 369 -7.66 21.61 3.19
C GLY A 369 -9.02 21.92 2.57
N ASP A 370 -9.39 21.18 1.54
CA ASP A 370 -10.69 21.29 0.87
C ASP A 370 -11.88 20.97 1.82
N ILE A 371 -11.64 20.12 2.81
CA ILE A 371 -12.55 19.86 3.93
C ILE A 371 -11.78 19.87 5.24
N ASN A 372 -12.51 20.02 6.36
CA ASN A 372 -11.93 19.96 7.72
C ASN A 372 -12.77 18.99 8.56
N GLU A 373 -12.27 17.76 8.69
CA GLU A 373 -12.97 16.67 9.36
C GLU A 373 -12.08 15.98 10.38
N THR A 374 -12.70 15.43 11.43
CA THR A 374 -12.02 14.67 12.48
C THR A 374 -12.77 13.39 12.76
N ASP A 375 -12.06 12.25 12.78
CA ASP A 375 -12.58 10.96 13.22
C ASP A 375 -11.50 10.15 13.95
N SER A 376 -11.40 10.41 15.23
CA SER A 376 -10.43 9.75 16.12
C SER A 376 -10.73 8.28 16.35
N GLU A 377 -12.00 7.87 16.30
CA GLU A 377 -12.39 6.45 16.47
C GLU A 377 -11.93 5.62 15.27
N TRP A 378 -12.19 6.14 14.08
CA TRP A 378 -11.72 5.51 12.84
C TRP A 378 -10.19 5.38 12.84
N ALA A 379 -9.49 6.46 13.19
CA ALA A 379 -8.03 6.48 13.19
C ALA A 379 -7.45 5.48 14.21
N ALA A 380 -8.01 5.42 15.41
CA ALA A 380 -7.60 4.47 16.45
C ALA A 380 -7.81 3.01 15.99
N LYS A 381 -8.94 2.72 15.31
CA LYS A 381 -9.23 1.40 14.75
C LYS A 381 -8.20 0.99 13.70
N TYR A 382 -7.88 1.86 12.75
CA TYR A 382 -6.94 1.55 11.68
C TYR A 382 -5.49 1.49 12.16
N LEU A 383 -5.11 2.28 13.15
CA LEU A 383 -3.84 2.11 13.84
C LEU A 383 -3.74 0.72 14.48
N LYS A 384 -4.79 0.26 15.16
CA LYS A 384 -4.84 -1.09 15.72
C LYS A 384 -4.67 -2.16 14.63
N GLN A 385 -5.25 -2.01 13.46
CA GLN A 385 -5.06 -2.93 12.34
C GLN A 385 -3.60 -2.99 11.88
N ILE A 386 -2.91 -1.83 11.77
CA ILE A 386 -1.47 -1.79 11.42
C ILE A 386 -0.66 -2.62 12.40
N TYR A 387 -0.87 -2.42 13.70
CA TYR A 387 -0.03 -3.02 14.73
C TYR A 387 -0.45 -4.44 15.16
N THR A 388 -1.69 -4.86 14.87
CA THR A 388 -2.16 -6.20 15.23
C THR A 388 -2.26 -7.11 14.02
N PHE A 389 -2.96 -6.65 12.97
CA PHE A 389 -3.25 -7.50 11.83
C PHE A 389 -2.02 -7.79 10.97
N ILE A 390 -1.23 -6.76 10.66
CA ILE A 390 -0.06 -6.90 9.79
C ILE A 390 0.96 -7.89 10.34
N PRO A 391 1.47 -7.77 11.59
CA PRO A 391 2.44 -8.72 12.12
C PRO A 391 1.91 -10.16 12.20
N MET A 392 0.59 -10.31 12.35
CA MET A 392 -0.04 -11.63 12.45
C MET A 392 -0.20 -12.31 11.09
N VAL A 393 -0.60 -11.56 10.06
CA VAL A 393 -0.82 -12.08 8.68
C VAL A 393 0.47 -12.21 7.91
N TYR A 394 1.39 -11.28 8.14
CA TYR A 394 2.67 -11.18 7.45
C TYR A 394 3.85 -11.35 8.42
N PRO A 395 4.24 -12.61 8.72
CA PRO A 395 5.38 -12.90 9.61
C PRO A 395 6.73 -12.39 9.07
N GLN A 396 6.74 -11.89 7.84
CA GLN A 396 7.88 -11.21 7.22
C GLN A 396 8.12 -9.82 7.77
N VAL A 397 7.08 -9.19 8.36
CA VAL A 397 7.18 -7.83 8.93
C VAL A 397 7.84 -7.90 10.29
N LYS A 398 8.98 -7.22 10.43
CA LYS A 398 9.83 -7.27 11.63
C LYS A 398 10.19 -5.91 12.22
N LEU A 399 9.67 -4.84 11.64
CA LEU A 399 9.82 -3.47 12.15
C LEU A 399 8.63 -2.64 11.71
N ILE A 400 8.12 -1.81 12.64
CA ILE A 400 7.05 -0.83 12.38
C ILE A 400 7.44 0.51 13.00
N ALA A 401 7.68 1.53 12.16
CA ALA A 401 7.98 2.89 12.58
C ALA A 401 6.76 3.79 12.44
N TYR A 402 6.35 4.46 13.51
CA TYR A 402 5.22 5.39 13.50
C TYR A 402 5.68 6.82 13.22
N PHE A 403 5.06 7.47 12.24
CA PHE A 403 5.30 8.87 11.92
C PHE A 403 4.53 9.79 12.89
N ASN A 404 5.08 9.98 14.09
CA ASN A 404 4.50 10.87 15.09
C ASN A 404 4.94 12.32 14.88
N ALA A 405 4.61 12.88 13.71
CA ALA A 405 4.90 14.25 13.39
C ALA A 405 3.68 14.95 12.79
N LYS A 406 3.70 16.26 12.85
CA LYS A 406 2.75 17.13 12.18
C LYS A 406 3.53 18.14 11.35
N MET A 407 3.46 17.96 10.03
CA MET A 407 4.11 18.87 9.10
C MET A 407 3.15 19.97 8.66
N ASN A 408 3.64 21.18 8.50
CA ASN A 408 2.79 22.34 8.18
C ASN A 408 2.16 22.27 6.77
N TYR A 409 2.75 21.49 5.88
CA TYR A 409 2.26 21.29 4.51
C TYR A 409 1.31 20.09 4.36
N GLU A 410 1.21 19.23 5.40
CA GLU A 410 0.35 18.06 5.35
C GLU A 410 -1.09 18.41 5.67
N VAL A 411 -1.98 17.83 4.90
CA VAL A 411 -3.42 17.96 5.13
C VAL A 411 -3.97 16.93 6.11
N ASN A 412 -3.28 15.80 6.28
CA ASN A 412 -3.66 14.74 7.21
C ASN A 412 -2.81 14.81 8.48
N TYR A 413 -3.43 14.60 9.63
CA TYR A 413 -2.78 14.66 10.94
C TYR A 413 -2.70 13.26 11.52
N TYR A 414 -1.46 12.81 11.77
CA TYR A 414 -1.13 11.49 12.30
C TYR A 414 -0.53 11.55 13.71
N ASN A 415 -0.13 12.72 14.18
CA ASN A 415 0.61 12.87 15.42
C ASN A 415 -0.18 12.39 16.64
N LEU A 416 0.43 11.50 17.41
CA LEU A 416 -0.19 10.85 18.57
C LEU A 416 -0.53 11.85 19.69
N ASP A 417 0.30 12.87 19.88
CA ASP A 417 0.08 13.92 20.87
C ASP A 417 -1.04 14.89 20.51
N GLY A 418 -1.57 14.81 19.30
CA GLY A 418 -2.71 15.59 18.84
C GLY A 418 -4.07 14.96 19.13
N ASP A 419 -4.11 13.66 19.48
CA ASP A 419 -5.35 12.94 19.72
C ASP A 419 -5.20 11.84 20.77
N SER A 420 -5.95 11.95 21.87
CA SER A 420 -5.84 11.02 23.01
C SER A 420 -6.32 9.61 22.69
N LYS A 421 -7.32 9.43 21.81
CA LYS A 421 -7.80 8.10 21.43
C LYS A 421 -6.76 7.37 20.58
N LEU A 422 -6.15 8.07 19.63
CA LEU A 422 -5.08 7.55 18.81
C LEU A 422 -3.85 7.19 19.66
N GLN A 423 -3.48 8.07 20.61
CA GLN A 423 -2.38 7.81 21.55
C GLN A 423 -2.63 6.59 22.44
N ASN A 424 -3.85 6.44 22.95
CA ASN A 424 -4.22 5.28 23.78
C ASN A 424 -4.19 4.01 22.92
N ALA A 425 -4.72 4.04 21.70
CA ALA A 425 -4.67 2.91 20.79
C ALA A 425 -3.23 2.46 20.49
N TYR A 426 -2.31 3.41 20.28
CA TYR A 426 -0.88 3.11 20.09
C TYR A 426 -0.28 2.43 21.34
N ASN A 427 -0.56 2.95 22.52
CA ASN A 427 -0.06 2.36 23.77
C ASN A 427 -0.58 0.93 23.95
N ASP A 428 -1.88 0.72 23.76
CA ASP A 428 -2.53 -0.59 23.93
C ASP A 428 -1.91 -1.65 23.01
N VAL A 429 -1.75 -1.33 21.71
CA VAL A 429 -1.28 -2.33 20.74
C VAL A 429 0.20 -2.63 20.87
N THR A 430 1.01 -1.66 21.29
CA THR A 430 2.46 -1.85 21.45
C THR A 430 2.83 -2.66 22.70
N GLU A 431 1.88 -2.96 23.59
CA GLU A 431 2.04 -3.91 24.70
C GLU A 431 1.91 -5.38 24.25
N SER A 432 1.53 -5.63 22.99
CA SER A 432 1.40 -6.99 22.46
C SER A 432 2.73 -7.77 22.52
N PRO A 433 2.70 -9.08 22.84
CA PRO A 433 3.90 -9.85 23.11
C PRO A 433 4.83 -10.07 21.92
N TRP A 434 4.38 -9.84 20.68
CA TRP A 434 5.27 -9.89 19.49
C TRP A 434 6.14 -8.65 19.32
N PHE A 435 5.84 -7.55 19.99
CA PHE A 435 6.70 -6.37 19.98
C PHE A 435 7.82 -6.50 20.99
N ILE A 436 9.04 -6.26 20.51
CA ILE A 436 10.23 -6.23 21.37
C ILE A 436 10.19 -4.96 22.18
N GLN A 437 10.01 -5.10 23.48
CA GLN A 437 10.17 -3.99 24.40
C GLN A 437 11.66 -3.67 24.55
N ASN A 438 12.00 -2.44 24.83
CA ASN A 438 13.37 -2.02 25.05
C ASN A 438 14.11 -3.00 25.98
N ASN A 439 15.24 -3.53 25.55
CA ASN A 439 16.06 -4.53 26.23
C ASN A 439 15.47 -5.96 26.36
N ASN A 440 14.34 -6.25 25.76
CA ASN A 440 13.79 -7.60 25.73
C ASN A 440 13.98 -8.23 24.35
N THR A 441 14.71 -9.33 24.27
CA THR A 441 15.02 -10.01 23.01
C THR A 441 14.04 -11.12 22.64
N ASN A 442 13.09 -11.44 23.50
CA ASN A 442 12.14 -12.54 23.30
C ASN A 442 10.74 -11.98 23.04
N SER A 443 10.23 -12.16 21.84
CA SER A 443 8.82 -11.98 21.54
C SER A 443 8.20 -13.29 21.09
N ALA A 444 7.02 -13.62 21.64
CA ALA A 444 6.21 -14.74 21.20
C ALA A 444 5.24 -14.21 20.11
N GLY A 445 5.50 -14.52 18.85
CA GLY A 445 4.64 -14.14 17.74
C GLY A 445 3.56 -15.18 17.47
N GLN A 446 2.37 -14.71 17.10
CA GLN A 446 1.29 -15.53 16.56
C GLN A 446 1.09 -15.17 15.11
N PHE A 447 1.14 -16.16 14.21
CA PHE A 447 1.05 -15.91 12.78
C PHE A 447 -0.12 -16.69 12.19
N PHE A 448 -0.88 -16.03 11.30
CA PHE A 448 -2.09 -16.56 10.73
C PHE A 448 -1.86 -17.11 9.33
N LYS A 449 -2.54 -18.21 9.03
CA LYS A 449 -2.72 -18.72 7.68
C LYS A 449 -4.16 -18.47 7.25
N LYS A 450 -4.37 -18.29 5.94
CA LYS A 450 -5.73 -18.19 5.41
C LYS A 450 -6.53 -19.46 5.74
N ALA A 451 -7.79 -19.29 6.11
CA ALA A 451 -8.69 -20.40 6.44
C ALA A 451 -8.86 -21.39 5.27
N GLY A 452 -9.14 -22.64 5.59
CA GLY A 452 -9.19 -23.75 4.64
C GLY A 452 -7.93 -24.62 4.63
N SER A 453 -6.86 -24.21 5.35
CA SER A 453 -5.68 -25.05 5.57
C SER A 453 -5.94 -26.05 6.68
N THR A 454 -5.49 -27.28 6.53
CA THR A 454 -5.44 -28.24 7.64
C THR A 454 -4.38 -27.78 8.64
N ILE A 455 -4.77 -27.65 9.91
CA ILE A 455 -3.87 -27.35 11.01
C ILE A 455 -3.78 -28.61 11.87
N THR A 456 -2.56 -29.10 12.05
CA THR A 456 -2.30 -30.20 12.99
C THR A 456 -2.08 -29.61 14.38
N MET A 457 -2.89 -30.05 15.35
CA MET A 457 -2.79 -29.64 16.74
C MET A 457 -2.23 -30.78 17.56
N ASN A 458 -1.28 -30.48 18.44
CA ASN A 458 -0.69 -31.42 19.37
C ASN A 458 -0.94 -30.93 20.80
N GLY A 459 -1.70 -31.70 21.57
CA GLY A 459 -2.06 -31.34 22.96
C GLY A 459 -3.02 -30.13 23.01
N ASP A 460 -3.01 -29.46 24.16
CA ASP A 460 -3.81 -28.25 24.37
C ASP A 460 -3.30 -27.12 23.48
N THR A 461 -4.16 -26.67 22.58
CA THR A 461 -3.80 -25.67 21.57
C THR A 461 -4.86 -24.58 21.52
N THR A 462 -4.43 -23.32 21.50
CA THR A 462 -5.32 -22.19 21.30
C THR A 462 -5.46 -21.92 19.80
N LEU A 463 -6.70 -21.92 19.31
CA LEU A 463 -7.03 -21.51 17.96
C LEU A 463 -7.40 -20.04 17.93
N TYR A 464 -6.84 -19.33 16.96
CA TYR A 464 -7.16 -17.94 16.68
C TYR A 464 -7.82 -17.84 15.32
N ALA A 465 -8.87 -17.03 15.20
CA ALA A 465 -9.49 -16.66 13.94
C ALA A 465 -9.49 -15.15 13.79
N TYR A 466 -9.09 -14.69 12.64
CA TYR A 466 -9.08 -13.26 12.30
C TYR A 466 -9.83 -13.06 10.98
N PRO A 467 -11.08 -12.58 11.02
CA PRO A 467 -11.82 -12.21 9.81
C PRO A 467 -11.31 -10.88 9.29
N HIS A 468 -11.08 -10.81 7.99
CA HIS A 468 -10.64 -9.60 7.31
C HIS A 468 -11.57 -9.26 6.15
N ILE A 469 -12.18 -8.09 6.25
CA ILE A 469 -13.00 -7.50 5.20
C ILE A 469 -12.72 -5.98 5.16
N TYR A 470 -12.49 -5.46 3.98
CA TYR A 470 -12.19 -4.03 3.82
C TYR A 470 -13.36 -3.16 4.28
N GLY A 471 -13.05 -2.11 5.05
CA GLY A 471 -14.02 -1.14 5.51
C GLY A 471 -15.09 -1.67 6.46
N SER A 472 -15.03 -2.94 6.87
CA SER A 472 -15.96 -3.48 7.86
C SER A 472 -15.65 -2.96 9.25
N ASP A 473 -16.69 -2.62 10.01
CA ASP A 473 -16.52 -2.12 11.36
C ASP A 473 -16.46 -3.23 12.39
N TRP A 474 -17.39 -4.17 12.34
CA TRP A 474 -17.49 -5.24 13.34
C TRP A 474 -17.90 -6.53 12.68
N VAL A 475 -17.25 -7.62 13.08
CA VAL A 475 -17.55 -8.98 12.62
C VAL A 475 -17.77 -9.86 13.84
N ASN A 476 -18.90 -10.57 13.86
CA ASN A 476 -19.14 -11.60 14.87
C ASN A 476 -18.41 -12.87 14.46
N VAL A 477 -17.54 -13.38 15.34
CA VAL A 477 -16.82 -14.64 15.13
C VAL A 477 -17.39 -15.70 16.04
N GLU A 478 -17.90 -16.77 15.44
CA GLU A 478 -18.47 -17.91 16.15
C GLU A 478 -17.57 -19.13 15.96
N TYR A 479 -17.26 -19.80 17.07
CA TYR A 479 -16.45 -21.00 17.09
C TYR A 479 -17.35 -22.19 17.40
N TYR A 480 -17.30 -23.19 16.53
CA TYR A 480 -18.05 -24.43 16.68
C TYR A 480 -17.10 -25.61 16.85
N LEU A 481 -17.45 -26.53 17.77
CA LEU A 481 -16.78 -27.81 17.93
C LEU A 481 -17.82 -28.91 17.71
N ASP A 482 -17.60 -29.79 16.75
CA ASP A 482 -18.52 -30.87 16.38
C ASP A 482 -19.97 -30.40 16.11
N GLY A 483 -20.11 -29.16 15.62
CA GLY A 483 -21.37 -28.52 15.29
C GLY A 483 -22.04 -27.76 16.44
N GLU A 484 -21.47 -27.80 17.64
CA GLU A 484 -21.96 -27.05 18.80
C GLU A 484 -21.22 -25.72 18.95
N LEU A 485 -21.97 -24.63 19.19
CA LEU A 485 -21.38 -23.30 19.44
C LEU A 485 -20.68 -23.27 20.78
N VAL A 486 -19.36 -23.11 20.79
CA VAL A 486 -18.55 -23.05 22.00
C VAL A 486 -18.16 -21.63 22.41
N LYS A 487 -18.11 -20.70 21.44
CA LYS A 487 -17.77 -19.30 21.70
C LYS A 487 -18.27 -18.39 20.61
N SER A 488 -18.73 -17.20 20.99
CA SER A 488 -19.04 -16.09 20.10
C SER A 488 -18.36 -14.82 20.58
N THR A 489 -17.70 -14.08 19.67
CA THR A 489 -17.02 -12.81 19.98
C THR A 489 -17.28 -11.81 18.87
N LEU A 490 -17.63 -10.57 19.22
CA LEU A 490 -17.64 -9.44 18.32
C LEU A 490 -16.22 -8.85 18.26
N LYS A 491 -15.68 -8.73 17.05
CA LYS A 491 -14.30 -8.25 16.80
C LYS A 491 -14.30 -7.16 15.73
#